data_fa9cecfa9ed7f3f812117c5840a18994
#
_entry.id   fa9cecfa9ed7f3f812117c5840a18994
#
_cell.length_a   1.000
_cell.length_b   1.000
_cell.length_c   1.000
_cell.angle_alpha   90.00
_cell.angle_beta   90.00
_cell.angle_gamma   90.00
#
_symmetry.space_group_name_H-M   'P 1'
#
loop_
_entity.id
_entity.type
_entity.pdbx_description
1 polymer ?
#
loop_
_entity_poly.entity_id
_entity_poly.type
_entity_poly.pdbx_seq_one_letter_code
_entity_poly.pdbx_strand_id
1 'polypeptide(L)'
;MLMVLRFPHYGFTIITASSYQGEVKKAVLTHWIFHVYKKGCTGEHASLREFTVKTVNGEWERKVLAIWGLTGTGKSTHGLYVWTPKNSKKYIKKFGINPLDYVKDQVIRNDDIVAICKDRVYGSEKRMLD
;
A
#
# COMPACT_ATOMS: atom_id res chain seq x y z
N MET A 1 20.51 22.54 -13.82
CA MET A 1 19.98 22.49 -12.43
C MET A 1 18.63 21.80 -12.47
N LEU A 2 18.44 20.73 -11.71
CA LEU A 2 17.16 20.06 -11.56
C LEU A 2 16.16 21.01 -10.88
N MET A 3 14.99 21.21 -11.46
CA MET A 3 13.90 21.96 -10.88
C MET A 3 12.59 21.22 -11.04
N VAL A 4 11.81 21.14 -9.96
CA VAL A 4 10.47 20.56 -9.97
C VAL A 4 9.50 21.55 -9.33
N LEU A 5 8.61 22.12 -10.13
CA LEU A 5 7.56 23.05 -9.70
C LEU A 5 6.20 22.35 -9.83
N ARG A 6 5.47 22.24 -8.73
CA ARG A 6 4.16 21.58 -8.68
C ARG A 6 3.05 22.59 -8.41
N PHE A 7 2.04 22.57 -9.25
CA PHE A 7 0.87 23.45 -9.17
C PHE A 7 -0.40 22.58 -9.08
N PRO A 8 -0.68 21.94 -7.93
CA PRO A 8 -1.78 20.98 -7.82
C PRO A 8 -3.15 21.60 -8.09
N HIS A 9 -3.35 22.86 -7.72
CA HIS A 9 -4.59 23.59 -8.01
C HIS A 9 -4.89 23.76 -9.49
N TYR A 10 -3.84 23.84 -10.31
CA TYR A 10 -3.94 24.04 -11.76
C TYR A 10 -3.74 22.71 -12.54
N GLY A 11 -3.44 21.63 -11.84
CA GLY A 11 -3.32 20.29 -12.44
C GLY A 11 -2.04 20.07 -13.26
N PHE A 12 -0.98 20.89 -13.09
CA PHE A 12 0.27 20.69 -13.82
C PHE A 12 1.53 20.74 -12.96
N THR A 13 2.59 20.14 -13.48
CA THR A 13 3.94 20.16 -12.89
C THR A 13 4.96 20.42 -13.99
N ILE A 14 5.94 21.26 -13.70
CA ILE A 14 7.10 21.51 -14.55
C ILE A 14 8.29 20.78 -13.97
N ILE A 15 8.92 19.91 -14.79
CA ILE A 15 10.14 19.20 -14.44
C ILE A 15 11.20 19.56 -15.48
N THR A 16 12.34 20.09 -15.02
CA THR A 16 13.46 20.45 -15.88
C THR A 16 14.71 19.69 -15.48
N ALA A 17 15.55 19.37 -16.46
CA ALA A 17 16.86 18.74 -16.28
C ALA A 17 16.83 17.44 -15.44
N SER A 18 15.79 16.64 -15.60
CA SER A 18 15.68 15.30 -15.00
C SER A 18 15.54 14.24 -16.08
N SER A 19 16.41 13.24 -16.03
CA SER A 19 16.25 11.98 -16.77
C SER A 19 15.56 10.89 -15.94
N TYR A 20 15.23 11.18 -14.67
CA TYR A 20 14.64 10.23 -13.76
C TYR A 20 13.13 10.18 -13.89
N GLN A 21 12.61 9.09 -14.50
CA GLN A 21 11.17 8.87 -14.68
C GLN A 21 10.36 8.89 -13.38
N GLY A 22 11.00 8.58 -12.23
CA GLY A 22 10.36 8.65 -10.92
C GLY A 22 9.85 10.03 -10.54
N GLU A 23 10.39 11.12 -11.10
CA GLU A 23 9.86 12.47 -10.85
C GLU A 23 8.52 12.68 -11.53
N VAL A 24 8.30 12.11 -12.72
CA VAL A 24 7.01 12.13 -13.41
C VAL A 24 5.97 11.36 -12.59
N LYS A 25 6.32 10.14 -12.13
CA LYS A 25 5.43 9.35 -11.26
C LYS A 25 5.06 10.13 -9.99
N LYS A 26 6.02 10.74 -9.31
CA LYS A 26 5.79 11.53 -8.08
C LYS A 26 4.92 12.77 -8.36
N ALA A 27 5.06 13.40 -9.53
CA ALA A 27 4.20 14.51 -9.91
C ALA A 27 2.74 14.07 -10.04
N VAL A 28 2.48 12.98 -10.77
CA VAL A 28 1.14 12.40 -10.91
C VAL A 28 0.55 12.03 -9.54
N LEU A 29 1.33 11.35 -8.69
CA LEU A 29 0.90 10.98 -7.34
C LEU A 29 0.58 12.20 -6.46
N THR A 30 1.36 13.29 -6.58
CA THR A 30 1.08 14.55 -5.86
C THR A 30 -0.28 15.14 -6.27
N HIS A 31 -0.59 15.16 -7.57
CA HIS A 31 -1.89 15.63 -8.05
C HIS A 31 -3.03 14.71 -7.59
N TRP A 32 -2.81 13.39 -7.61
CA TRP A 32 -3.79 12.43 -7.13
C TRP A 32 -4.08 12.61 -5.63
N ILE A 33 -3.04 12.74 -4.78
CA ILE A 33 -3.17 13.01 -3.34
C ILE A 33 -3.97 14.29 -3.11
N PHE A 34 -3.65 15.36 -3.82
CA PHE A 34 -4.38 16.63 -3.73
C PHE A 34 -5.86 16.47 -4.11
N HIS A 35 -6.14 15.68 -5.14
CA HIS A 35 -7.51 15.42 -5.60
C HIS A 35 -8.33 14.63 -4.58
N VAL A 36 -7.75 13.59 -3.98
CA VAL A 36 -8.44 12.79 -2.94
C VAL A 36 -8.61 13.58 -1.65
N TYR A 37 -7.64 14.46 -1.31
CA TYR A 37 -7.78 15.39 -0.18
C TYR A 37 -9.00 16.31 -0.32
N LYS A 38 -9.23 16.88 -1.50
CA LYS A 38 -10.44 17.68 -1.80
C LYS A 38 -11.74 16.89 -1.62
N LYS A 39 -11.70 15.57 -1.69
CA LYS A 39 -12.84 14.67 -1.47
C LYS A 39 -12.97 14.19 -0.01
N GLY A 40 -12.22 14.77 0.91
CA GLY A 40 -12.25 14.41 2.32
C GLY A 40 -11.49 13.13 2.67
N CYS A 41 -10.55 12.69 1.82
CA CYS A 41 -9.68 11.56 2.07
C CYS A 41 -8.24 12.02 2.34
N THR A 42 -7.44 11.18 2.97
CA THR A 42 -5.99 11.39 3.15
C THR A 42 -5.23 10.49 2.18
N GLY A 43 -4.31 11.06 1.40
CA GLY A 43 -3.42 10.31 0.53
C GLY A 43 -2.13 9.97 1.28
N GLU A 44 -1.82 8.66 1.40
CA GLU A 44 -0.67 8.16 2.14
C GLU A 44 0.22 7.27 1.28
N HIS A 45 1.55 7.38 1.48
CA HIS A 45 2.51 6.45 0.89
C HIS A 45 2.52 5.16 1.70
N ALA A 46 1.69 4.20 1.31
CA ALA A 46 1.43 2.98 2.04
C ALA A 46 1.25 1.77 1.12
N SER A 47 1.60 0.60 1.64
CA SER A 47 1.18 -0.68 1.07
C SER A 47 -0.18 -1.06 1.63
N LEU A 48 -1.05 -1.58 0.79
CA LEU A 48 -2.40 -1.99 1.14
C LEU A 48 -2.59 -3.48 0.86
N ARG A 49 -3.00 -4.22 1.87
CA ARG A 49 -3.32 -5.64 1.74
C ARG A 49 -4.63 -5.97 2.43
N GLU A 50 -5.26 -7.00 1.94
CA GLU A 50 -6.50 -7.54 2.46
C GLU A 50 -6.32 -9.00 2.78
N PHE A 51 -6.96 -9.48 3.83
CA PHE A 51 -6.93 -10.86 4.25
C PHE A 51 -8.10 -11.17 5.19
N THR A 52 -8.41 -12.45 5.31
CA THR A 52 -9.37 -12.96 6.29
C THR A 52 -8.59 -13.53 7.47
N VAL A 53 -8.86 -13.05 8.68
CA VAL A 53 -8.22 -13.52 9.92
C VAL A 53 -9.20 -14.24 10.82
N LYS A 54 -8.70 -15.22 11.56
CA LYS A 54 -9.43 -15.87 12.63
C LYS A 54 -9.34 -15.02 13.90
N THR A 55 -10.49 -14.60 14.41
CA THR A 55 -10.58 -13.83 15.66
C THR A 55 -10.34 -14.72 16.89
N VAL A 56 -10.19 -14.10 18.04
CA VAL A 56 -10.06 -14.80 19.33
C VAL A 56 -11.29 -15.66 19.65
N ASN A 57 -12.45 -15.30 19.12
CA ASN A 57 -13.71 -16.06 19.27
C ASN A 57 -13.82 -17.21 18.27
N GLY A 58 -12.82 -17.40 17.39
CA GLY A 58 -12.81 -18.46 16.38
C GLY A 58 -13.52 -18.11 15.07
N GLU A 59 -14.11 -16.93 14.95
CA GLU A 59 -14.79 -16.44 13.76
C GLU A 59 -13.79 -15.91 12.72
N TRP A 60 -14.17 -15.97 11.45
CA TRP A 60 -13.38 -15.43 10.36
C TRP A 60 -13.86 -14.04 9.97
N GLU A 61 -12.97 -13.05 10.05
CA GLU A 61 -13.27 -11.67 9.68
C GLU A 61 -12.34 -11.17 8.57
N ARG A 62 -12.91 -10.48 7.60
CA ARG A 62 -12.15 -9.76 6.57
C ARG A 62 -11.55 -8.48 7.15
N LYS A 63 -10.24 -8.30 6.98
CA LYS A 63 -9.52 -7.12 7.44
C LYS A 63 -8.71 -6.51 6.31
N VAL A 64 -8.58 -5.20 6.35
CA VAL A 64 -7.71 -4.43 5.46
C VAL A 64 -6.60 -3.82 6.29
N LEU A 65 -5.36 -4.02 5.87
CA LEU A 65 -4.17 -3.52 6.53
C LEU A 65 -3.45 -2.52 5.61
N ALA A 66 -3.34 -1.28 6.05
CA ALA A 66 -2.47 -0.29 5.45
C ALA A 66 -1.16 -0.21 6.26
N ILE A 67 -0.02 -0.32 5.57
CA ILE A 67 1.31 -0.27 6.17
C ILE A 67 2.03 0.96 5.62
N TRP A 68 2.30 1.91 6.48
CA TRP A 68 3.04 3.12 6.15
C TRP A 68 4.29 3.29 7.02
N GLY A 69 5.18 4.16 6.61
CA GLY A 69 6.45 4.43 7.30
C GLY A 69 7.45 5.09 6.36
N LEU A 70 8.61 5.45 6.88
CA LEU A 70 9.68 6.08 6.11
C LEU A 70 10.31 5.09 5.10
N THR A 71 11.05 5.64 4.16
CA THR A 71 11.86 4.84 3.22
C THR A 71 12.81 3.92 3.99
N GLY A 72 12.91 2.66 3.59
CA GLY A 72 13.77 1.66 4.24
C GLY A 72 13.19 1.00 5.49
N THR A 73 12.00 1.36 5.96
CA THR A 73 11.36 0.74 7.14
C THR A 73 10.72 -0.63 6.86
N GLY A 74 10.76 -1.09 5.60
CA GLY A 74 10.22 -2.40 5.22
C GLY A 74 8.73 -2.41 4.84
N LYS A 75 8.12 -1.24 4.54
CA LYS A 75 6.71 -1.17 4.10
C LYS A 75 6.37 -2.17 3.01
N SER A 76 7.07 -2.08 1.87
CA SER A 76 6.83 -2.96 0.72
C SER A 76 7.13 -4.42 1.06
N THR A 77 8.18 -4.69 1.84
CA THR A 77 8.50 -6.05 2.29
C THR A 77 7.34 -6.67 3.06
N HIS A 78 6.75 -5.94 4.00
CA HIS A 78 5.61 -6.43 4.79
C HIS A 78 4.29 -6.34 4.03
N GLY A 79 4.10 -5.30 3.23
CA GLY A 79 2.90 -5.12 2.43
C GLY A 79 2.72 -6.18 1.34
N LEU A 80 3.83 -6.61 0.73
CA LEU A 80 3.84 -7.64 -0.31
C LEU A 80 4.01 -9.08 0.23
N TYR A 81 4.22 -9.22 1.54
CA TYR A 81 4.43 -10.53 2.13
C TYR A 81 3.11 -11.30 2.26
N VAL A 82 3.06 -12.48 1.66
CA VAL A 82 1.93 -13.41 1.73
C VAL A 82 2.39 -14.71 2.40
N TRP A 83 1.62 -15.18 3.37
CA TRP A 83 1.88 -16.47 3.98
C TRP A 83 1.58 -17.59 2.98
N THR A 84 2.55 -18.47 2.81
CA THR A 84 2.46 -19.66 1.96
C THR A 84 2.88 -20.89 2.78
N PRO A 85 2.53 -22.11 2.36
CA PRO A 85 3.02 -23.33 3.04
C PRO A 85 4.55 -23.39 3.13
N LYS A 86 5.25 -22.82 2.14
CA LYS A 86 6.72 -22.82 2.11
C LYS A 86 7.33 -21.91 3.18
N ASN A 87 6.86 -20.65 3.30
CA ASN A 87 7.44 -19.70 4.26
C ASN A 87 6.92 -19.92 5.68
N SER A 88 5.72 -20.48 5.85
CA SER A 88 5.15 -20.85 7.15
C SER A 88 5.97 -21.89 7.89
N LYS A 89 6.65 -22.81 7.19
CA LYS A 89 7.50 -23.84 7.81
C LYS A 89 8.57 -23.25 8.73
N LYS A 90 9.22 -22.17 8.32
CA LYS A 90 10.24 -21.50 9.15
C LYS A 90 9.63 -20.88 10.41
N TYR A 91 8.42 -20.32 10.28
CA TYR A 91 7.71 -19.70 11.38
C TYR A 91 7.23 -20.75 12.38
N ILE A 92 6.66 -21.85 11.89
CA ILE A 92 6.26 -23.01 12.72
C ILE A 92 7.46 -23.53 13.51
N LYS A 93 8.61 -23.73 12.85
CA LYS A 93 9.82 -24.21 13.51
C LYS A 93 10.29 -23.28 14.63
N LYS A 94 10.16 -21.98 14.45
CA LYS A 94 10.65 -20.97 15.40
C LYS A 94 9.67 -20.69 16.54
N PHE A 95 8.37 -20.68 16.27
CA PHE A 95 7.36 -20.19 17.19
C PHE A 95 6.28 -21.23 17.55
N GLY A 96 6.27 -22.40 16.92
CA GLY A 96 5.26 -23.44 17.13
C GLY A 96 3.86 -23.11 16.59
N ILE A 97 3.72 -21.99 15.84
CA ILE A 97 2.44 -21.50 15.35
C ILE A 97 2.45 -21.55 13.83
N ASN A 98 1.39 -22.10 13.22
CA ASN A 98 1.18 -22.05 11.78
C ASN A 98 0.32 -20.83 11.42
N PRO A 99 0.87 -19.80 10.74
CA PRO A 99 0.09 -18.61 10.38
C PRO A 99 -1.12 -18.92 9.50
N LEU A 100 -1.08 -20.00 8.69
CA LEU A 100 -2.17 -20.37 7.80
C LEU A 100 -3.41 -20.89 8.54
N ASP A 101 -3.30 -21.23 9.82
CA ASP A 101 -4.45 -21.59 10.65
C ASP A 101 -5.25 -20.36 11.10
N TYR A 102 -4.66 -19.16 10.94
CA TYR A 102 -5.23 -17.87 11.38
C TYR A 102 -5.45 -16.86 10.26
N VAL A 103 -4.86 -17.08 9.08
CA VAL A 103 -4.93 -16.14 7.95
C VAL A 103 -5.22 -16.88 6.65
N LYS A 104 -6.20 -16.41 5.90
CA LYS A 104 -6.55 -16.88 4.54
C LYS A 104 -6.94 -15.71 3.62
N ASP A 105 -7.25 -16.00 2.36
CA ASP A 105 -7.74 -15.03 1.35
C ASP A 105 -6.85 -13.79 1.26
N GLN A 106 -5.54 -13.98 1.25
CA GLN A 106 -4.56 -12.90 1.26
C GLN A 106 -4.44 -12.27 -0.12
N VAL A 107 -4.75 -10.98 -0.22
CA VAL A 107 -4.69 -10.21 -1.46
C VAL A 107 -3.87 -8.94 -1.25
N ILE A 108 -2.89 -8.71 -2.14
CA ILE A 108 -2.16 -7.44 -2.20
C ILE A 108 -2.98 -6.49 -3.06
N ARG A 109 -3.43 -5.38 -2.48
CA ARG A 109 -4.28 -4.39 -3.17
C ARG A 109 -3.49 -3.27 -3.79
N ASN A 110 -2.44 -2.81 -3.13
CA ASN A 110 -1.61 -1.69 -3.59
C ASN A 110 -0.26 -1.67 -2.86
N ASP A 111 0.77 -1.05 -3.42
CA ASP A 111 2.10 -0.96 -2.78
C ASP A 111 2.68 0.47 -2.71
N ASP A 112 2.04 1.48 -3.25
CA ASP A 112 2.67 2.80 -3.35
C ASP A 112 1.86 3.90 -2.64
N ILE A 113 0.77 4.34 -3.22
CA ILE A 113 -0.07 5.40 -2.64
C ILE A 113 -1.49 4.90 -2.45
N VAL A 114 -2.05 5.16 -1.30
CA VAL A 114 -3.44 4.84 -0.95
C VAL A 114 -4.20 6.10 -0.52
N ALA A 115 -5.50 6.14 -0.79
CA ALA A 115 -6.39 7.14 -0.21
C ALA A 115 -7.19 6.49 0.92
N ILE A 116 -7.06 7.05 2.10
CA ILE A 116 -7.82 6.63 3.29
C ILE A 116 -8.97 7.61 3.46
N CYS A 117 -10.19 7.13 3.33
CA CYS A 117 -11.43 7.87 3.52
C CYS A 117 -12.12 7.39 4.80
N LYS A 118 -13.21 8.04 5.17
CA LYS A 118 -13.92 7.74 6.43
C LYS A 118 -14.36 6.26 6.54
N ASP A 119 -14.81 5.67 5.43
CA ASP A 119 -15.46 4.35 5.40
C ASP A 119 -14.73 3.33 4.49
N ARG A 120 -13.70 3.76 3.75
CA ARG A 120 -13.02 2.91 2.77
C ARG A 120 -11.61 3.36 2.43
N VAL A 121 -10.85 2.46 1.84
CA VAL A 121 -9.50 2.74 1.36
C VAL A 121 -9.41 2.41 -0.13
N TYR A 122 -8.78 3.30 -0.90
CA TYR A 122 -8.53 3.13 -2.33
C TYR A 122 -7.03 3.04 -2.60
N GLY A 123 -6.63 2.10 -3.45
CA GLY A 123 -5.29 2.07 -4.02
C GLY A 123 -5.18 2.99 -5.24
N SER A 124 -4.04 3.61 -5.44
CA SER A 124 -3.75 4.44 -6.62
C SER A 124 -3.41 3.60 -7.86
N GLU A 125 -2.97 2.36 -7.66
CA GLU A 125 -2.56 1.45 -8.72
C GLU A 125 -3.49 0.24 -8.75
N LYS A 126 -4.04 -0.07 -9.92
CA LYS A 126 -4.74 -1.33 -10.16
C LYS A 126 -3.68 -2.37 -10.52
N ARG A 127 -3.35 -3.28 -9.61
CA ARG A 127 -2.61 -4.48 -10.01
C ARG A 127 -3.53 -5.33 -10.87
N MET A 128 -3.15 -5.53 -12.12
CA MET A 128 -3.64 -6.67 -12.87
C MET A 128 -2.96 -7.89 -12.26
N LEU A 129 -3.76 -8.74 -11.65
CA LEU A 129 -3.35 -10.10 -11.32
C LEU A 129 -3.52 -10.88 -12.63
N ASP A 130 -2.39 -11.24 -13.24
CA ASP A 130 -2.34 -12.29 -14.26
C ASP A 130 -2.56 -13.64 -13.59
#